data_651061c9050d13ccff9a4447d833bbea
#
_entry.id   651061c9050d13ccff9a4447d833bbea
#
_cell.length_a   1.000
_cell.length_b   1.000
_cell.length_c   1.000
_cell.angle_alpha   90.00
_cell.angle_beta   90.00
_cell.angle_gamma   90.00
#
_symmetry.space_group_name_H-M   'P 1'
#
loop_
_entity.id
_entity.type
_entity.pdbx_description
1 polymer ?
#
loop_
_entity_poly.entity_id
_entity_poly.type
_entity_poly.pdbx_seq_one_letter_code
_entity_poly.pdbx_strand_id
1 'polypeptide(L)'
;EWKKEVVLMKIYNTLTRQKQEFVPINKGQVKMYSCGPTVYDYFHIGNARPFIVFDTMRRYLEYQGYKVTFVQNFTDIDDKMIKRANEEGITVKELGERFIAEYFKDAQAIGIHKATIHPKATENIDAIINVVKKLVDNGYAYDVDGNVYFSTKKFNEYGKLSKQPLEDLEAGARIDVNEHKKDVMDFALWKKQKEGEPAWESPWGMGRPGWHIECSAMVNKYLGETIDIHSGGQDLIFPHHENEIAQ
;
A
#
# COMPACT_ATOMS: atom_id res chain seq x y z
N GLU A 1 -44.14 -2.96 -8.63
CA GLU A 1 -42.98 -3.15 -7.76
C GLU A 1 -41.99 -4.09 -8.48
N TRP A 2 -40.93 -3.55 -9.04
CA TRP A 2 -39.82 -4.34 -9.57
C TRP A 2 -39.07 -4.96 -8.40
N LYS A 3 -39.23 -6.25 -8.16
CA LYS A 3 -38.34 -7.00 -7.27
C LYS A 3 -36.95 -6.91 -7.91
N LYS A 4 -36.03 -6.12 -7.31
CA LYS A 4 -34.60 -6.20 -7.68
C LYS A 4 -34.17 -7.65 -7.42
N GLU A 5 -34.00 -8.45 -8.47
CA GLU A 5 -33.24 -9.69 -8.34
C GLU A 5 -31.90 -9.33 -7.74
N VAL A 6 -31.55 -9.98 -6.66
CA VAL A 6 -30.23 -9.83 -6.05
C VAL A 6 -29.23 -10.45 -7.04
N VAL A 7 -28.68 -9.63 -7.91
CA VAL A 7 -27.61 -10.06 -8.79
C VAL A 7 -26.39 -10.33 -7.91
N LEU A 8 -26.06 -11.60 -7.72
CA LEU A 8 -24.89 -12.01 -6.98
C LEU A 8 -23.65 -11.51 -7.73
N MET A 9 -22.97 -10.52 -7.17
CA MET A 9 -21.76 -9.97 -7.75
C MET A 9 -20.61 -10.95 -7.56
N LYS A 10 -19.85 -11.22 -8.63
CA LYS A 10 -18.63 -12.03 -8.57
C LYS A 10 -17.41 -11.15 -8.85
N ILE A 11 -16.42 -11.24 -7.99
CA ILE A 11 -15.15 -10.52 -8.10
C ILE A 11 -14.03 -11.53 -8.31
N TYR A 12 -13.06 -11.19 -9.17
CA TYR A 12 -11.86 -11.99 -9.33
C TYR A 12 -10.95 -11.77 -8.11
N ASN A 13 -10.61 -12.87 -7.45
CA ASN A 13 -9.71 -12.87 -6.30
C ASN A 13 -8.32 -13.39 -6.75
N THR A 14 -7.32 -12.53 -6.66
CA THR A 14 -5.94 -12.84 -7.06
C THR A 14 -5.35 -13.99 -6.23
N LEU A 15 -5.70 -14.09 -4.94
CA LEU A 15 -5.21 -15.14 -4.05
C LEU A 15 -5.67 -16.53 -4.51
N THR A 16 -6.94 -16.67 -4.92
CA THR A 16 -7.53 -17.95 -5.39
C THR A 16 -7.45 -18.12 -6.90
N ARG A 17 -7.18 -17.05 -7.65
CA ARG A 17 -7.19 -16.97 -9.12
C ARG A 17 -8.54 -17.35 -9.73
N GLN A 18 -9.64 -17.11 -9.02
CA GLN A 18 -10.99 -17.43 -9.43
C GLN A 18 -11.93 -16.23 -9.23
N LYS A 19 -12.99 -16.20 -10.05
CA LYS A 19 -14.13 -15.32 -9.76
C LYS A 19 -14.97 -15.95 -8.66
N GLN A 20 -15.09 -15.25 -7.54
CA GLN A 20 -15.84 -15.69 -6.36
C GLN A 20 -17.02 -14.76 -6.12
N GLU A 21 -18.09 -15.29 -5.53
CA GLU A 21 -19.19 -14.49 -5.04
C GLU A 21 -18.68 -13.51 -3.97
N PHE A 22 -19.08 -12.26 -4.12
CA PHE A 22 -18.73 -11.24 -3.14
C PHE A 22 -19.75 -11.23 -2.01
N VAL A 23 -19.28 -11.55 -0.82
CA VAL A 23 -20.05 -11.48 0.42
C VAL A 23 -19.33 -10.53 1.37
N PRO A 24 -19.91 -9.36 1.70
CA PRO A 24 -19.27 -8.43 2.61
C PRO A 24 -19.21 -8.97 4.03
N ILE A 25 -18.15 -8.64 4.77
CA ILE A 25 -17.95 -9.02 6.17
C ILE A 25 -19.12 -8.49 7.03
N ASN A 26 -19.52 -7.25 6.79
CA ASN A 26 -20.66 -6.64 7.47
C ASN A 26 -21.80 -6.38 6.48
N LYS A 27 -22.97 -6.90 6.77
CA LYS A 27 -24.13 -6.74 5.89
C LYS A 27 -24.38 -5.27 5.53
N GLY A 28 -24.43 -4.98 4.23
CA GLY A 28 -24.72 -3.64 3.71
C GLY A 28 -23.56 -2.65 3.77
N GLN A 29 -22.38 -3.05 4.26
CA GLN A 29 -21.19 -2.21 4.33
C GLN A 29 -20.02 -2.88 3.61
N VAL A 30 -19.18 -2.09 2.96
CA VAL A 30 -17.96 -2.57 2.31
C VAL A 30 -16.80 -1.66 2.68
N LYS A 31 -15.74 -2.25 3.21
CA LYS A 31 -14.46 -1.61 3.47
C LYS A 31 -13.50 -1.93 2.34
N MET A 32 -13.08 -0.93 1.61
CA MET A 32 -12.23 -1.07 0.43
C MET A 32 -10.99 -0.21 0.56
N TYR A 33 -9.83 -0.80 0.31
CA TYR A 33 -8.55 -0.11 0.22
C TYR A 33 -7.94 -0.29 -1.17
N SER A 34 -7.36 0.77 -1.70
CA SER A 34 -6.56 0.73 -2.92
C SER A 34 -5.22 1.41 -2.71
N CYS A 35 -4.14 0.72 -3.05
CA CYS A 35 -2.81 1.34 -3.04
C CYS A 35 -2.79 2.50 -4.04
N GLY A 36 -2.49 3.68 -3.52
CA GLY A 36 -2.43 4.92 -4.29
C GLY A 36 -1.06 5.19 -4.89
N PRO A 37 -0.89 6.30 -5.58
CA PRO A 37 0.36 6.64 -6.25
C PRO A 37 1.42 7.15 -5.28
N THR A 38 2.69 6.94 -5.63
CA THR A 38 3.80 7.73 -5.11
C THR A 38 3.81 9.07 -5.84
N VAL A 39 3.70 10.15 -5.07
CA VAL A 39 3.43 11.51 -5.62
C VAL A 39 4.73 12.27 -5.96
N TYR A 40 5.60 11.63 -6.74
CA TYR A 40 6.85 12.24 -7.21
C TYR A 40 6.75 12.82 -8.64
N ASP A 41 5.71 12.44 -9.39
CA ASP A 41 5.49 12.86 -10.76
C ASP A 41 3.99 12.77 -11.13
N TYR A 42 3.60 13.25 -12.31
CA TYR A 42 2.30 12.99 -12.91
C TYR A 42 2.06 11.49 -13.05
N PHE A 43 0.85 11.03 -12.82
CA PHE A 43 0.57 9.64 -13.08
C PHE A 43 0.45 9.36 -14.59
N HIS A 44 1.00 8.24 -15.00
CA HIS A 44 0.91 7.78 -16.38
C HIS A 44 -0.43 7.08 -16.63
N ILE A 45 -0.88 7.01 -17.90
CA ILE A 45 -2.13 6.33 -18.30
C ILE A 45 -2.20 4.88 -17.78
N GLY A 46 -1.08 4.19 -17.66
CA GLY A 46 -0.99 2.86 -17.05
C GLY A 46 -1.40 2.85 -15.58
N ASN A 47 -1.03 3.89 -14.82
CA ASN A 47 -1.45 4.04 -13.42
C ASN A 47 -2.92 4.48 -13.31
N ALA A 48 -3.47 5.18 -14.30
CA ALA A 48 -4.87 5.56 -14.34
C ALA A 48 -5.80 4.34 -14.39
N ARG A 49 -5.39 3.25 -15.03
CA ARG A 49 -6.19 2.03 -15.21
C ARG A 49 -6.71 1.46 -13.88
N PRO A 50 -5.88 1.13 -12.88
CA PRO A 50 -6.38 0.65 -11.60
C PRO A 50 -7.26 1.69 -10.89
N PHE A 51 -6.95 2.99 -10.98
CA PHE A 51 -7.77 4.03 -10.35
C PHE A 51 -9.18 4.08 -10.94
N ILE A 52 -9.33 4.00 -12.28
CA ILE A 52 -10.62 3.93 -12.96
C ILE A 52 -11.37 2.65 -12.59
N VAL A 53 -10.70 1.50 -12.61
CA VAL A 53 -11.31 0.19 -12.31
C VAL A 53 -11.87 0.17 -10.89
N PHE A 54 -11.11 0.64 -9.90
CA PHE A 54 -11.53 0.58 -8.51
C PHE A 54 -12.53 1.67 -8.15
N ASP A 55 -12.48 2.86 -8.77
CA ASP A 55 -13.56 3.84 -8.66
C ASP A 55 -14.87 3.29 -9.27
N THR A 56 -14.79 2.63 -10.42
CA THR A 56 -15.95 1.99 -11.05
C THR A 56 -16.52 0.89 -10.17
N MET A 57 -15.67 0.05 -9.57
CA MET A 57 -16.09 -1.00 -8.63
C MET A 57 -16.79 -0.39 -7.41
N ARG A 58 -16.21 0.64 -6.79
CA ARG A 58 -16.81 1.36 -5.68
C ARG A 58 -18.20 1.89 -6.04
N ARG A 59 -18.32 2.61 -7.14
CA ARG A 59 -19.59 3.18 -7.61
C ARG A 59 -20.64 2.13 -7.92
N TYR A 60 -20.22 0.99 -8.45
CA TYR A 60 -21.13 -0.14 -8.67
C TYR A 60 -21.63 -0.75 -7.35
N LEU A 61 -20.76 -0.92 -6.36
CA LEU A 61 -21.15 -1.36 -5.02
C LEU A 61 -22.14 -0.37 -4.37
N GLU A 62 -21.89 0.94 -4.47
CA GLU A 62 -22.81 1.98 -4.02
C GLU A 62 -24.16 1.91 -4.74
N TYR A 63 -24.16 1.70 -6.06
CA TYR A 63 -25.36 1.51 -6.87
C TYR A 63 -26.16 0.28 -6.42
N GLN A 64 -25.49 -0.79 -6.00
CA GLN A 64 -26.13 -1.98 -5.41
C GLN A 64 -26.66 -1.75 -4.00
N GLY A 65 -26.45 -0.59 -3.42
CA GLY A 65 -26.96 -0.20 -2.10
C GLY A 65 -26.03 -0.45 -0.93
N TYR A 66 -24.76 -0.79 -1.18
CA TYR A 66 -23.76 -0.88 -0.13
C TYR A 66 -23.27 0.50 0.31
N LYS A 67 -23.04 0.66 1.61
CA LYS A 67 -22.27 1.80 2.12
C LYS A 67 -20.78 1.47 1.98
N VAL A 68 -20.09 2.10 1.05
CA VAL A 68 -18.68 1.85 0.80
C VAL A 68 -17.82 2.87 1.53
N THR A 69 -16.88 2.39 2.34
CA THR A 69 -15.78 3.20 2.87
C THR A 69 -14.54 2.88 2.02
N PHE A 70 -14.19 3.79 1.12
CA PHE A 70 -13.05 3.63 0.21
C PHE A 70 -11.88 4.48 0.67
N VAL A 71 -10.74 3.86 0.92
CA VAL A 71 -9.48 4.50 1.29
C VAL A 71 -8.47 4.30 0.17
N GLN A 72 -7.85 5.39 -0.27
CA GLN A 72 -6.75 5.37 -1.24
C GLN A 72 -5.67 6.33 -0.74
N ASN A 73 -4.49 5.80 -0.42
CA ASN A 73 -3.40 6.59 0.14
C ASN A 73 -2.64 7.40 -0.90
N PHE A 74 -1.80 8.31 -0.41
CA PHE A 74 -0.66 8.86 -1.12
C PHE A 74 0.63 8.45 -0.41
N THR A 75 1.56 7.85 -1.15
CA THR A 75 2.94 7.70 -0.71
C THR A 75 3.66 9.01 -0.99
N ASP A 76 3.80 9.82 0.04
CA ASP A 76 4.39 11.17 -0.02
C ASP A 76 5.77 11.24 0.63
N ILE A 77 6.39 10.07 0.87
CA ILE A 77 7.79 9.90 1.27
C ILE A 77 8.35 8.61 0.67
N ASP A 78 9.35 8.73 -0.19
CA ASP A 78 9.98 7.60 -0.90
C ASP A 78 11.34 8.03 -1.46
N ASP A 79 12.20 7.07 -1.79
CA ASP A 79 13.53 7.35 -2.37
C ASP A 79 13.44 8.18 -3.67
N LYS A 80 12.42 7.94 -4.52
CA LYS A 80 12.21 8.69 -5.76
C LYS A 80 11.81 10.14 -5.49
N MET A 81 10.98 10.35 -4.45
CA MET A 81 10.56 11.69 -4.03
C MET A 81 11.74 12.50 -3.50
N ILE A 82 12.56 11.88 -2.64
CA ILE A 82 13.76 12.53 -2.09
C ILE A 82 14.72 12.91 -3.22
N LYS A 83 15.00 11.98 -4.13
CA LYS A 83 15.86 12.24 -5.28
C LYS A 83 15.37 13.41 -6.11
N ARG A 84 14.08 13.41 -6.48
CA ARG A 84 13.49 14.47 -7.33
C ARG A 84 13.42 15.82 -6.62
N ALA A 85 13.07 15.86 -5.35
CA ALA A 85 13.05 17.07 -4.57
C ALA A 85 14.45 17.71 -4.50
N ASN A 86 15.49 16.91 -4.32
CA ASN A 86 16.87 17.37 -4.35
C ASN A 86 17.30 17.90 -5.73
N GLU A 87 16.90 17.22 -6.81
CA GLU A 87 17.16 17.67 -8.19
C GLU A 87 16.47 19.01 -8.51
N GLU A 88 15.29 19.25 -7.96
CA GLU A 88 14.54 20.50 -8.15
C GLU A 88 14.87 21.58 -7.10
N GLY A 89 15.65 21.28 -6.07
CA GLY A 89 16.01 22.21 -5.01
C GLY A 89 14.83 22.63 -4.12
N ILE A 90 13.84 21.75 -3.94
CA ILE A 90 12.63 21.94 -3.12
C ILE A 90 12.54 20.88 -2.03
N THR A 91 11.64 21.06 -1.08
CA THR A 91 11.38 20.04 -0.06
C THR A 91 10.52 18.89 -0.61
N VAL A 92 10.66 17.69 -0.01
CA VAL A 92 9.83 16.53 -0.31
C VAL A 92 8.35 16.85 -0.08
N LYS A 93 8.04 17.65 0.92
CA LYS A 93 6.67 18.10 1.22
C LYS A 93 6.09 18.96 0.08
N GLU A 94 6.83 19.97 -0.39
CA GLU A 94 6.40 20.82 -1.52
C GLU A 94 6.17 20.00 -2.79
N LEU A 95 7.08 19.03 -3.06
CA LEU A 95 6.94 18.11 -4.18
C LEU A 95 5.64 17.30 -4.07
N GLY A 96 5.41 16.68 -2.90
CA GLY A 96 4.22 15.87 -2.65
C GLY A 96 2.92 16.66 -2.78
N GLU A 97 2.85 17.85 -2.18
CA GLU A 97 1.67 18.71 -2.26
C GLU A 97 1.35 19.12 -3.70
N ARG A 98 2.37 19.43 -4.50
CA ARG A 98 2.22 19.74 -5.92
C ARG A 98 1.62 18.59 -6.71
N PHE A 99 2.19 17.38 -6.58
CA PHE A 99 1.72 16.25 -7.36
C PHE A 99 0.43 15.62 -6.84
N ILE A 100 0.09 15.78 -5.58
CA ILE A 100 -1.26 15.47 -5.07
C ILE A 100 -2.29 16.38 -5.72
N ALA A 101 -2.01 17.68 -5.86
CA ALA A 101 -2.91 18.61 -6.53
C ALA A 101 -3.10 18.24 -8.02
N GLU A 102 -2.01 17.93 -8.73
CA GLU A 102 -2.07 17.48 -10.13
C GLU A 102 -2.77 16.12 -10.26
N TYR A 103 -2.55 15.18 -9.31
CA TYR A 103 -3.31 13.92 -9.29
C TYR A 103 -4.81 14.16 -9.25
N PHE A 104 -5.31 15.04 -8.36
CA PHE A 104 -6.74 15.29 -8.27
C PHE A 104 -7.30 15.97 -9.52
N LYS A 105 -6.55 16.86 -10.13
CA LYS A 105 -6.92 17.52 -11.38
C LYS A 105 -7.06 16.52 -12.54
N ASP A 106 -6.05 15.66 -12.72
CA ASP A 106 -6.03 14.67 -13.79
C ASP A 106 -7.06 13.56 -13.54
N ALA A 107 -7.20 13.09 -12.31
CA ALA A 107 -8.20 12.10 -11.92
C ALA A 107 -9.62 12.62 -12.19
N GLN A 108 -9.92 13.86 -11.84
CA GLN A 108 -11.19 14.50 -12.13
C GLN A 108 -11.45 14.61 -13.64
N ALA A 109 -10.41 14.96 -14.42
CA ALA A 109 -10.53 15.11 -15.87
C ALA A 109 -10.90 13.80 -16.58
N ILE A 110 -10.51 12.66 -16.03
CA ILE A 110 -10.87 11.32 -16.55
C ILE A 110 -12.05 10.67 -15.80
N GLY A 111 -12.77 11.44 -14.98
CA GLY A 111 -14.02 11.03 -14.33
C GLY A 111 -13.87 10.16 -13.10
N ILE A 112 -12.69 10.09 -12.49
CA ILE A 112 -12.46 9.40 -11.21
C ILE A 112 -12.96 10.27 -10.06
N HIS A 113 -13.75 9.68 -9.17
CA HIS A 113 -14.23 10.34 -7.97
C HIS A 113 -13.22 10.19 -6.84
N LYS A 114 -13.14 11.21 -5.97
CA LYS A 114 -12.30 11.12 -4.75
C LYS A 114 -12.73 9.94 -3.89
N ALA A 115 -11.76 9.25 -3.29
CA ALA A 115 -12.03 8.25 -2.27
C ALA A 115 -12.68 8.90 -1.03
N THR A 116 -13.22 8.08 -0.14
CA THR A 116 -13.77 8.56 1.14
C THR A 116 -12.67 9.22 1.97
N ILE A 117 -11.47 8.64 1.93
CA ILE A 117 -10.30 9.15 2.65
C ILE A 117 -9.06 8.96 1.74
N HIS A 118 -8.22 10.00 1.69
CA HIS A 118 -6.91 9.96 1.04
C HIS A 118 -5.82 10.25 2.09
N PRO A 119 -5.39 9.25 2.89
CA PRO A 119 -4.34 9.47 3.86
C PRO A 119 -2.98 9.59 3.20
N LYS A 120 -2.09 10.41 3.79
CA LYS A 120 -0.69 10.51 3.40
C LYS A 120 0.18 9.67 4.35
N ALA A 121 1.24 9.06 3.85
CA ALA A 121 2.16 8.29 4.67
C ALA A 121 2.79 9.15 5.77
N THR A 122 3.20 10.39 5.46
CA THR A 122 3.82 11.32 6.41
C THR A 122 2.90 11.75 7.56
N GLU A 123 1.58 11.71 7.37
CA GLU A 123 0.58 12.01 8.40
C GLU A 123 0.24 10.79 9.27
N ASN A 124 0.85 9.64 9.00
CA ASN A 124 0.54 8.36 9.65
C ASN A 124 1.76 7.66 10.27
N ILE A 125 2.83 8.39 10.51
CA ILE A 125 4.10 7.86 11.04
C ILE A 125 3.92 7.10 12.35
N ASP A 126 3.14 7.64 13.30
CA ASP A 126 2.90 6.97 14.59
C ASP A 126 2.19 5.62 14.40
N ALA A 127 1.22 5.55 13.48
CA ALA A 127 0.54 4.30 13.16
C ALA A 127 1.50 3.28 12.54
N ILE A 128 2.38 3.73 11.65
CA ILE A 128 3.40 2.89 11.02
C ILE A 128 4.37 2.35 12.07
N ILE A 129 4.92 3.22 12.93
CA ILE A 129 5.83 2.82 14.01
C ILE A 129 5.17 1.77 14.92
N ASN A 130 3.89 1.95 15.26
CA ASN A 130 3.16 1.02 16.09
C ASN A 130 3.02 -0.37 15.44
N VAL A 131 2.78 -0.45 14.13
CA VAL A 131 2.72 -1.74 13.42
C VAL A 131 4.11 -2.38 13.37
N VAL A 132 5.14 -1.62 13.01
CA VAL A 132 6.53 -2.13 12.99
C VAL A 132 6.94 -2.65 14.37
N LYS A 133 6.60 -1.92 15.45
CA LYS A 133 6.88 -2.37 16.81
C LYS A 133 6.22 -3.70 17.13
N LYS A 134 4.94 -3.88 16.78
CA LYS A 134 4.24 -5.16 16.96
C LYS A 134 4.93 -6.31 16.23
N LEU A 135 5.41 -6.06 15.00
CA LEU A 135 6.14 -7.07 14.22
C LEU A 135 7.48 -7.44 14.88
N VAL A 136 8.19 -6.47 15.45
CA VAL A 136 9.42 -6.72 16.20
C VAL A 136 9.12 -7.49 17.48
N ASP A 137 8.15 -7.05 18.28
CA ASP A 137 7.76 -7.67 19.55
C ASP A 137 7.29 -9.12 19.36
N ASN A 138 6.61 -9.40 18.24
CA ASN A 138 6.17 -10.75 17.85
C ASN A 138 7.27 -11.58 17.17
N GLY A 139 8.45 -11.00 16.97
CA GLY A 139 9.62 -11.70 16.43
C GLY A 139 9.59 -11.88 14.91
N TYR A 140 8.68 -11.25 14.17
CA TYR A 140 8.65 -11.27 12.70
C TYR A 140 9.61 -10.26 12.05
N ALA A 141 10.05 -9.27 12.80
CA ALA A 141 10.99 -8.27 12.33
C ALA A 141 12.21 -8.16 13.25
N TYR A 142 13.28 -7.57 12.75
CA TYR A 142 14.52 -7.38 13.48
C TYR A 142 15.17 -6.05 13.11
N ASP A 143 15.83 -5.44 14.09
CA ASP A 143 16.62 -4.22 13.94
C ASP A 143 18.08 -4.56 13.63
N VAL A 144 18.65 -3.81 12.70
CA VAL A 144 20.10 -3.81 12.43
C VAL A 144 20.54 -2.36 12.26
N ASP A 145 21.18 -1.83 13.28
CA ASP A 145 21.77 -0.48 13.29
C ASP A 145 20.77 0.63 12.87
N GLY A 146 19.53 0.54 13.38
CA GLY A 146 18.46 1.50 13.12
C GLY A 146 17.65 1.26 11.84
N ASN A 147 17.96 0.20 11.08
CA ASN A 147 17.11 -0.29 10.01
C ASN A 147 16.31 -1.49 10.50
N VAL A 148 14.99 -1.48 10.29
CA VAL A 148 14.15 -2.62 10.68
C VAL A 148 13.70 -3.37 9.43
N TYR A 149 13.91 -4.68 9.44
CA TYR A 149 13.55 -5.57 8.34
C TYR A 149 12.53 -6.62 8.79
N PHE A 150 11.60 -6.93 7.91
CA PHE A 150 10.72 -8.09 8.06
C PHE A 150 11.48 -9.36 7.67
N SER A 151 11.36 -10.42 8.47
CA SER A 151 11.96 -11.72 8.20
C SER A 151 11.00 -12.61 7.44
N THR A 152 11.14 -12.68 6.12
CA THR A 152 10.24 -13.44 5.25
C THR A 152 10.19 -14.93 5.57
N LYS A 153 11.33 -15.52 6.01
CA LYS A 153 11.42 -16.93 6.42
C LYS A 153 10.58 -17.28 7.66
N LYS A 154 10.14 -16.27 8.43
CA LYS A 154 9.27 -16.51 9.58
C LYS A 154 7.79 -16.56 9.21
N PHE A 155 7.43 -16.12 8.02
CA PHE A 155 6.08 -16.20 7.49
C PHE A 155 5.97 -17.34 6.47
N ASN A 156 5.53 -18.50 6.92
CA ASN A 156 5.49 -19.74 6.12
C ASN A 156 4.63 -19.66 4.86
N GLU A 157 3.70 -18.70 4.78
CA GLU A 157 2.81 -18.49 3.63
C GLU A 157 3.32 -17.43 2.65
N TYR A 158 4.57 -16.93 2.82
CA TYR A 158 5.15 -15.95 1.92
C TYR A 158 5.24 -16.49 0.49
N GLY A 159 4.80 -15.71 -0.50
CA GLY A 159 4.66 -16.14 -1.90
C GLY A 159 3.28 -16.69 -2.27
N LYS A 160 2.34 -16.81 -1.30
CA LYS A 160 1.00 -17.38 -1.52
C LYS A 160 0.16 -16.57 -2.50
N LEU A 161 0.28 -15.24 -2.51
CA LEU A 161 -0.45 -14.36 -3.41
C LEU A 161 0.12 -14.40 -4.83
N SER A 162 1.42 -14.21 -4.97
CA SER A 162 2.12 -14.16 -6.26
C SER A 162 2.16 -15.53 -6.92
N LYS A 163 2.19 -16.61 -6.12
CA LYS A 163 2.33 -18.01 -6.57
C LYS A 163 3.56 -18.23 -7.46
N GLN A 164 4.57 -17.40 -7.27
CA GLN A 164 5.86 -17.59 -7.91
C GLN A 164 6.77 -18.44 -7.00
N PRO A 165 7.60 -19.33 -7.55
CA PRO A 165 8.60 -20.02 -6.77
C PRO A 165 9.53 -19.02 -6.09
N LEU A 166 9.80 -19.21 -4.80
CA LEU A 166 10.67 -18.28 -4.04
C LEU A 166 12.05 -18.16 -4.67
N GLU A 167 12.57 -19.25 -5.24
CA GLU A 167 13.85 -19.29 -5.98
C GLU A 167 13.88 -18.36 -7.19
N ASP A 168 12.75 -18.27 -7.92
CA ASP A 168 12.63 -17.34 -9.06
C ASP A 168 12.49 -15.88 -8.57
N LEU A 169 11.87 -15.69 -7.42
CA LEU A 169 11.74 -14.38 -6.77
C LEU A 169 13.10 -13.88 -6.24
N GLU A 170 13.91 -14.77 -5.66
CA GLU A 170 15.28 -14.47 -5.25
C GLU A 170 16.16 -14.06 -6.43
N ALA A 171 16.02 -14.73 -7.57
CA ALA A 171 16.75 -14.40 -8.79
C ALA A 171 16.30 -13.09 -9.45
N GLY A 172 15.02 -12.72 -9.31
CA GLY A 172 14.41 -11.51 -9.88
C GLY A 172 14.35 -10.33 -8.92
N ALA A 173 14.53 -10.55 -7.62
CA ALA A 173 14.61 -9.48 -6.65
C ALA A 173 15.76 -8.55 -7.06
N ARG A 174 15.48 -7.26 -7.24
CA ARG A 174 16.55 -6.25 -7.32
C ARG A 174 17.30 -6.34 -6.01
N ILE A 175 18.41 -7.05 -6.04
CA ILE A 175 19.32 -7.21 -4.93
C ILE A 175 19.97 -5.84 -4.73
N ASP A 176 19.31 -4.97 -3.97
CA ASP A 176 20.06 -4.06 -3.14
C ASP A 176 20.82 -4.99 -2.20
N VAL A 177 22.08 -5.23 -2.55
CA VAL A 177 23.01 -5.95 -1.69
C VAL A 177 23.23 -5.09 -0.45
N ASN A 178 22.23 -5.11 0.42
CA ASN A 178 22.33 -4.48 1.72
C ASN A 178 22.93 -5.54 2.64
N GLU A 179 24.21 -5.41 2.92
CA GLU A 179 24.98 -6.31 3.80
C GLU A 179 24.35 -6.51 5.20
N HIS A 180 23.34 -5.72 5.53
CA HIS A 180 22.62 -5.74 6.81
C HIS A 180 21.41 -6.69 6.85
N LYS A 181 20.92 -7.20 5.72
CA LYS A 181 19.81 -8.15 5.69
C LYS A 181 20.26 -9.56 6.05
N LYS A 182 19.47 -10.26 6.88
CA LYS A 182 19.71 -11.68 7.19
C LYS A 182 19.38 -12.60 6.03
N ASP A 183 18.43 -12.18 5.19
CA ASP A 183 18.02 -12.88 3.98
C ASP A 183 17.76 -11.88 2.85
N VAL A 184 18.04 -12.29 1.62
CA VAL A 184 17.87 -11.44 0.42
C VAL A 184 16.42 -11.01 0.23
N MET A 185 15.47 -11.86 0.62
CA MET A 185 14.04 -11.62 0.50
C MET A 185 13.47 -10.73 1.61
N ASP A 186 14.22 -10.50 2.69
CA ASP A 186 13.79 -9.62 3.77
C ASP A 186 13.63 -8.19 3.24
N PHE A 187 12.62 -7.49 3.71
CA PHE A 187 12.31 -6.15 3.21
C PHE A 187 12.21 -5.12 4.33
N ALA A 188 12.56 -3.87 4.00
CA ALA A 188 12.63 -2.80 4.97
C ALA A 188 11.23 -2.38 5.45
N LEU A 189 11.05 -2.30 6.76
CA LEU A 189 9.90 -1.73 7.46
C LEU A 189 10.19 -0.30 7.93
N TRP A 190 11.43 -0.05 8.36
CA TRP A 190 11.94 1.25 8.77
C TRP A 190 13.36 1.42 8.25
N LYS A 191 13.65 2.56 7.68
CA LYS A 191 14.96 2.90 7.12
C LYS A 191 15.60 3.99 7.99
N LYS A 192 16.81 3.74 8.49
CA LYS A 192 17.63 4.73 9.17
C LYS A 192 17.82 5.96 8.31
N GLN A 193 17.75 7.14 8.92
CA GLN A 193 17.96 8.41 8.24
C GLN A 193 19.34 8.46 7.57
N LYS A 194 19.37 8.95 6.34
CA LYS A 194 20.58 9.42 5.67
C LYS A 194 20.64 10.94 5.72
N GLU A 195 21.83 11.49 5.57
CA GLU A 195 22.04 12.94 5.57
C GLU A 195 21.15 13.63 4.51
N GLY A 196 20.43 14.69 4.94
CA GLY A 196 19.54 15.44 4.06
C GLY A 196 18.17 14.82 3.78
N GLU A 197 17.87 13.62 4.32
CA GLU A 197 16.54 13.00 4.18
C GLU A 197 15.57 13.46 5.28
N PRO A 198 14.27 13.61 4.95
CA PRO A 198 13.22 13.73 5.97
C PRO A 198 13.24 12.50 6.88
N ALA A 199 13.08 12.72 8.17
CA ALA A 199 13.09 11.64 9.14
C ALA A 199 12.22 11.97 10.36
N TRP A 200 11.79 10.90 11.04
CA TRP A 200 10.99 10.94 12.25
C TRP A 200 11.64 10.12 13.34
N GLU A 201 11.41 10.52 14.57
CA GLU A 201 11.87 9.78 15.75
C GLU A 201 11.13 8.44 15.87
N SER A 202 11.86 7.38 16.20
CA SER A 202 11.32 6.04 16.40
C SER A 202 12.10 5.30 17.49
N PRO A 203 11.62 4.15 17.99
CA PRO A 203 12.39 3.32 18.93
C PRO A 203 13.77 2.85 18.39
N TRP A 204 13.94 2.89 17.08
CA TRP A 204 15.18 2.45 16.38
C TRP A 204 16.06 3.65 15.97
N GLY A 205 15.68 4.87 16.38
CA GLY A 205 16.35 6.12 16.05
C GLY A 205 15.64 6.90 14.93
N MET A 206 16.30 7.96 14.47
CA MET A 206 15.79 8.79 13.38
C MET A 206 15.74 8.01 12.05
N GLY A 207 14.60 8.07 11.36
CA GLY A 207 14.42 7.34 10.12
C GLY A 207 13.08 7.61 9.45
N ARG A 208 12.73 6.77 8.49
CA ARG A 208 11.49 6.85 7.72
C ARG A 208 10.92 5.47 7.40
N PRO A 209 9.62 5.39 7.06
CA PRO A 209 9.00 4.11 6.71
C PRO A 209 9.64 3.43 5.49
N GLY A 210 9.61 2.10 5.49
CA GLY A 210 9.67 1.33 4.27
C GLY A 210 8.37 1.44 3.48
N TRP A 211 8.42 1.25 2.18
CA TRP A 211 7.26 1.47 1.31
C TRP A 211 6.05 0.57 1.63
N HIS A 212 6.29 -0.70 1.97
CA HIS A 212 5.21 -1.68 2.09
C HIS A 212 4.39 -1.52 3.37
N ILE A 213 5.00 -1.10 4.47
CA ILE A 213 4.34 -0.98 5.78
C ILE A 213 3.32 0.17 5.84
N GLU A 214 3.46 1.17 4.96
CA GLU A 214 2.57 2.32 4.92
C GLU A 214 1.11 1.90 4.73
N CYS A 215 0.85 1.08 3.70
CA CYS A 215 -0.49 0.61 3.37
C CYS A 215 -1.06 -0.25 4.49
N SER A 216 -0.31 -1.19 5.04
CA SER A 216 -0.74 -2.04 6.16
C SER A 216 -1.15 -1.20 7.37
N ALA A 217 -0.36 -0.19 7.72
CA ALA A 217 -0.67 0.71 8.83
C ALA A 217 -1.91 1.57 8.58
N MET A 218 -2.06 2.10 7.35
CA MET A 218 -3.22 2.92 6.99
C MET A 218 -4.49 2.09 6.86
N VAL A 219 -4.43 0.85 6.36
CA VAL A 219 -5.56 -0.09 6.39
C VAL A 219 -6.02 -0.30 7.82
N ASN A 220 -5.11 -0.65 8.72
CA ASN A 220 -5.45 -0.90 10.13
C ASN A 220 -6.08 0.33 10.78
N LYS A 221 -5.51 1.52 10.57
CA LYS A 221 -5.98 2.77 11.19
C LYS A 221 -7.35 3.22 10.69
N TYR A 222 -7.61 3.16 9.38
CA TYR A 222 -8.81 3.74 8.79
C TYR A 222 -9.94 2.75 8.54
N LEU A 223 -9.62 1.47 8.39
CA LEU A 223 -10.59 0.43 8.07
C LEU A 223 -10.66 -0.69 9.12
N GLY A 224 -9.64 -0.81 9.98
CA GLY A 224 -9.54 -1.81 11.04
C GLY A 224 -8.80 -3.07 10.60
N GLU A 225 -8.84 -4.10 11.46
CA GLU A 225 -8.04 -5.33 11.30
C GLU A 225 -8.44 -6.19 10.10
N THR A 226 -9.69 -6.08 9.65
CA THR A 226 -10.21 -6.83 8.50
C THR A 226 -10.95 -5.91 7.54
N ILE A 227 -10.73 -6.12 6.25
CA ILE A 227 -11.36 -5.38 5.16
C ILE A 227 -11.95 -6.33 4.12
N ASP A 228 -12.93 -5.84 3.35
CA ASP A 228 -13.58 -6.65 2.33
C ASP A 228 -12.75 -6.76 1.05
N ILE A 229 -12.13 -5.65 0.63
CA ILE A 229 -11.40 -5.56 -0.62
C ILE A 229 -10.10 -4.80 -0.43
N HIS A 230 -8.97 -5.47 -0.71
CA HIS A 230 -7.68 -4.83 -0.94
C HIS A 230 -7.36 -4.86 -2.43
N SER A 231 -6.97 -3.73 -2.99
CA SER A 231 -6.82 -3.58 -4.43
C SER A 231 -5.62 -2.72 -4.83
N GLY A 232 -5.16 -2.90 -6.05
CA GLY A 232 -4.05 -2.13 -6.62
C GLY A 232 -3.71 -2.57 -8.03
N GLY A 233 -2.67 -2.00 -8.61
CA GLY A 233 -2.14 -2.41 -9.90
C GLY A 233 -1.65 -3.87 -9.88
N GLN A 234 -1.72 -4.53 -11.02
CA GLN A 234 -1.24 -5.91 -11.16
C GLN A 234 0.27 -6.02 -10.91
N ASP A 235 1.01 -4.97 -11.19
CA ASP A 235 2.45 -4.81 -10.92
C ASP A 235 2.76 -4.74 -9.42
N LEU A 236 1.78 -4.47 -8.57
CA LEU A 236 1.91 -4.44 -7.12
C LEU A 236 1.73 -5.81 -6.46
N ILE A 237 1.26 -6.83 -7.18
CA ILE A 237 1.05 -8.17 -6.60
C ILE A 237 2.33 -8.66 -5.91
N PHE A 238 3.47 -8.49 -6.58
CA PHE A 238 4.78 -8.76 -6.02
C PHE A 238 5.74 -7.61 -6.34
N PRO A 239 6.50 -7.12 -5.34
CA PRO A 239 6.53 -7.58 -3.95
C PRO A 239 5.50 -6.90 -3.02
N HIS A 240 4.82 -5.82 -3.45
CA HIS A 240 4.10 -4.91 -2.56
C HIS A 240 2.96 -5.58 -1.78
N HIS A 241 1.97 -6.15 -2.47
CA HIS A 241 0.82 -6.80 -1.82
C HIS A 241 1.20 -8.10 -1.10
N GLU A 242 2.20 -8.84 -1.61
CA GLU A 242 2.73 -10.01 -0.91
C GLU A 242 3.32 -9.61 0.44
N ASN A 243 4.08 -8.50 0.47
CA ASN A 243 4.67 -7.96 1.69
C ASN A 243 3.62 -7.41 2.65
N GLU A 244 2.55 -6.79 2.14
CA GLU A 244 1.43 -6.34 2.98
C GLU A 244 0.69 -7.50 3.65
N ILE A 245 0.55 -8.64 2.97
CA ILE A 245 -0.05 -9.85 3.56
C ILE A 245 0.83 -10.41 4.68
N ALA A 246 2.15 -10.30 4.56
CA ALA A 246 3.08 -10.79 5.55
C ALA A 246 3.13 -9.90 6.81
N GLN A 247 2.83 -8.63 6.68
CA GLN A 247 2.82 -7.63 7.75
C GLN A 247 1.54 -7.66 8.58
#